data_05a9104a116f7c76bc63f48cd078671f
#
_entry.id   05a9104a116f7c76bc63f48cd078671f
#
_cell.length_a   1.000
_cell.length_b   1.000
_cell.length_c   1.000
_cell.angle_alpha   90.00
_cell.angle_beta   90.00
_cell.angle_gamma   90.00
#
_symmetry.space_group_name_H-M   'P 1'
#
loop_
_entity.id
_entity.type
_entity.pdbx_description
1 polymer ?
#
loop_
_entity_poly.entity_id
_entity_poly.type
_entity_poly.pdbx_seq_one_letter_code
_entity_poly.pdbx_strand_id
1 'polypeptide(L)'
;MFALPLALAACGQQEGADGEQTADFAPIEASLTDAKIVVDANGVGAKGDPMRFGTLRTDVDHALESAFGSAPNTTRNDECGAGPMEFSQFGPLQVGYQDDKLAGWFLGRGQGVVTSDGVAPGITSLESLKLERQVQELDTTLDGEFQYTSADYGTITGFADPDGTITGLAAGVTCFFR
;
A
#
# COMPACT_ATOMS: atom_id res chain seq x y z
N MET A 1 -22.03 -23.76 -75.75
CA MET A 1 -22.30 -22.89 -74.57
C MET A 1 -21.49 -23.44 -73.40
N PHE A 2 -20.32 -22.89 -73.18
CA PHE A 2 -19.45 -23.25 -72.07
C PHE A 2 -19.40 -22.08 -71.07
N ALA A 3 -19.86 -22.29 -69.86
CA ALA A 3 -19.77 -21.31 -68.78
C ALA A 3 -18.54 -21.63 -67.93
N LEU A 4 -17.62 -20.68 -67.84
CA LEU A 4 -16.44 -20.73 -66.98
C LEU A 4 -16.79 -20.11 -65.62
N PRO A 5 -16.50 -20.75 -64.47
CA PRO A 5 -16.58 -20.11 -63.20
C PRO A 5 -15.33 -19.31 -62.89
N LEU A 6 -15.50 -18.06 -62.49
CA LEU A 6 -14.47 -17.14 -62.02
C LEU A 6 -14.19 -17.46 -60.55
N ALA A 7 -12.96 -17.89 -60.25
CA ALA A 7 -12.49 -18.05 -58.87
C ALA A 7 -11.95 -16.72 -58.35
N LEU A 8 -12.61 -16.14 -57.33
CA LEU A 8 -12.07 -15.01 -56.54
C LEU A 8 -11.11 -15.56 -55.47
N ALA A 9 -9.85 -15.21 -55.64
CA ALA A 9 -8.87 -15.39 -54.57
C ALA A 9 -9.05 -14.28 -53.54
N ALA A 10 -9.48 -14.65 -52.33
CA ALA A 10 -9.48 -13.75 -51.16
C ALA A 10 -8.07 -13.69 -50.56
N CYS A 11 -7.40 -12.54 -50.68
CA CYS A 11 -6.22 -12.20 -49.90
C CYS A 11 -6.64 -12.09 -48.43
N GLY A 12 -6.23 -13.03 -47.58
CA GLY A 12 -6.31 -12.91 -46.14
C GLY A 12 -5.29 -11.88 -45.66
N GLN A 13 -5.77 -10.74 -45.16
CA GLN A 13 -4.96 -9.85 -44.35
C GLN A 13 -4.80 -10.50 -42.99
N GLN A 14 -3.57 -10.84 -42.66
CA GLN A 14 -3.14 -11.25 -41.36
C GLN A 14 -2.92 -9.97 -40.56
N GLU A 15 -3.96 -9.51 -39.83
CA GLU A 15 -3.81 -8.48 -38.82
C GLU A 15 -2.97 -9.07 -37.70
N GLY A 16 -1.75 -8.54 -37.56
CA GLY A 16 -0.91 -8.77 -36.41
C GLY A 16 -1.64 -8.22 -35.15
N ALA A 17 -2.04 -9.14 -34.30
CA ALA A 17 -2.47 -8.78 -32.95
C ALA A 17 -1.20 -8.39 -32.17
N ASP A 18 -0.85 -7.10 -32.18
CA ASP A 18 -0.05 -6.51 -31.13
C ASP A 18 -0.91 -6.58 -29.86
N GLY A 19 -0.67 -7.64 -29.08
CA GLY A 19 -1.26 -7.79 -27.75
C GLY A 19 -0.63 -6.75 -26.82
N GLU A 20 -1.21 -5.56 -26.81
CA GLU A 20 -1.06 -4.60 -25.73
C GLU A 20 -1.65 -5.28 -24.49
N GLN A 21 -0.77 -5.90 -23.69
CA GLN A 21 -1.11 -6.37 -22.36
C GLN A 21 -1.33 -5.11 -21.53
N THR A 22 -2.56 -4.58 -21.55
CA THR A 22 -3.04 -3.70 -20.49
C THR A 22 -2.99 -4.51 -19.21
N ALA A 23 -2.05 -4.18 -18.33
CA ALA A 23 -2.03 -4.72 -16.98
C ALA A 23 -3.40 -4.40 -16.36
N ASP A 24 -4.16 -5.44 -16.08
CA ASP A 24 -5.49 -5.34 -15.47
C ASP A 24 -5.27 -5.04 -13.98
N PHE A 25 -5.04 -3.76 -13.68
CA PHE A 25 -4.92 -3.31 -12.30
C PHE A 25 -6.30 -3.37 -11.65
N ALA A 26 -6.43 -4.21 -10.62
CA ALA A 26 -7.65 -4.29 -9.83
C ALA A 26 -8.00 -2.89 -9.28
N PRO A 27 -9.27 -2.47 -9.35
CA PRO A 27 -9.68 -1.18 -8.81
C PRO A 27 -9.31 -1.06 -7.34
N ILE A 28 -8.77 0.10 -6.94
CA ILE A 28 -8.33 0.38 -5.57
C ILE A 28 -9.47 0.13 -4.56
N GLU A 29 -10.71 0.41 -4.92
CA GLU A 29 -11.91 0.19 -4.09
C GLU A 29 -12.15 -1.26 -3.66
N ALA A 30 -11.72 -2.25 -4.45
CA ALA A 30 -11.90 -3.67 -4.11
C ALA A 30 -11.10 -4.09 -2.87
N SER A 31 -10.00 -3.41 -2.57
CA SER A 31 -9.13 -3.72 -1.44
C SER A 31 -9.73 -3.35 -0.09
N LEU A 32 -10.60 -2.34 -0.02
CA LEU A 32 -11.25 -1.89 1.22
C LEU A 32 -12.29 -2.87 1.75
N THR A 33 -12.96 -3.62 0.88
CA THR A 33 -14.07 -4.51 1.26
C THR A 33 -13.60 -5.68 2.11
N ASP A 34 -12.42 -6.22 1.83
CA ASP A 34 -11.84 -7.40 2.50
C ASP A 34 -10.82 -7.03 3.59
N ALA A 35 -10.56 -5.73 3.80
CA ALA A 35 -9.62 -5.27 4.80
C ALA A 35 -10.12 -5.55 6.22
N LYS A 36 -9.24 -6.10 7.06
CA LYS A 36 -9.46 -6.24 8.52
C LYS A 36 -9.04 -4.96 9.24
N ILE A 37 -7.98 -4.33 8.76
CA ILE A 37 -7.38 -3.12 9.29
C ILE A 37 -7.31 -2.08 8.19
N VAL A 38 -7.66 -0.85 8.53
CA VAL A 38 -7.46 0.32 7.69
C VAL A 38 -6.46 1.23 8.40
N VAL A 39 -5.42 1.65 7.68
CA VAL A 39 -4.45 2.64 8.16
C VAL A 39 -4.67 3.95 7.43
N ASP A 40 -4.42 5.07 8.12
CA ASP A 40 -4.47 6.40 7.51
C ASP A 40 -3.25 7.23 7.92
N ALA A 41 -3.15 8.44 7.40
CA ALA A 41 -2.03 9.33 7.72
C ALA A 41 -1.96 9.73 9.20
N ASN A 42 -2.98 9.43 9.99
CA ASN A 42 -3.12 9.85 11.39
C ASN A 42 -3.20 8.68 12.39
N GLY A 43 -3.20 7.43 11.90
CA GLY A 43 -3.29 6.28 12.79
C GLY A 43 -3.61 4.95 12.11
N VAL A 44 -4.13 4.02 12.89
CA VAL A 44 -4.53 2.68 12.48
C VAL A 44 -5.92 2.37 13.02
N GLY A 45 -6.72 1.57 12.32
CA GLY A 45 -8.06 1.22 12.79
C GLY A 45 -8.41 -0.23 12.51
N ALA A 46 -8.85 -0.96 13.53
CA ALA A 46 -9.66 -2.14 13.33
C ALA A 46 -11.02 -1.67 12.79
N LYS A 47 -11.63 -2.47 11.91
CA LYS A 47 -12.82 -2.16 11.13
C LYS A 47 -13.84 -1.23 11.84
N GLY A 48 -13.77 0.07 11.52
CA GLY A 48 -14.73 1.07 12.01
C GLY A 48 -14.34 1.79 13.30
N ASP A 49 -13.20 1.46 13.92
CA ASP A 49 -12.72 2.12 15.14
C ASP A 49 -11.29 2.67 14.95
N PRO A 50 -11.15 3.93 14.47
CA PRO A 50 -9.85 4.52 14.20
C PRO A 50 -9.14 4.91 15.50
N MET A 51 -7.92 4.41 15.68
CA MET A 51 -7.01 4.75 16.76
C MET A 51 -5.96 5.74 16.21
N ARG A 52 -5.98 6.96 16.73
CA ARG A 52 -5.10 8.05 16.30
C ARG A 52 -3.72 7.95 16.93
N PHE A 53 -2.74 8.60 16.34
CA PHE A 53 -1.44 8.80 16.99
C PHE A 53 -1.65 9.42 18.39
N GLY A 54 -0.94 8.89 19.38
CA GLY A 54 -1.14 9.21 20.80
C GLY A 54 -2.05 8.25 21.57
N THR A 55 -2.75 7.30 20.92
CA THR A 55 -3.49 6.23 21.58
C THR A 55 -2.53 5.32 22.33
N LEU A 56 -2.95 4.83 23.51
CA LEU A 56 -2.12 3.94 24.34
C LEU A 56 -1.83 2.63 23.60
N ARG A 57 -0.59 2.14 23.73
CA ARG A 57 -0.13 0.88 23.13
C ARG A 57 -1.05 -0.29 23.48
N THR A 58 -1.44 -0.40 24.76
CA THR A 58 -2.31 -1.50 25.23
C THR A 58 -3.61 -1.58 24.46
N ASP A 59 -4.21 -0.43 24.13
CA ASP A 59 -5.48 -0.37 23.40
C ASP A 59 -5.28 -0.75 21.94
N VAL A 60 -4.18 -0.24 21.34
CA VAL A 60 -3.82 -0.55 19.95
C VAL A 60 -3.50 -2.03 19.78
N ASP A 61 -2.60 -2.58 20.61
CA ASP A 61 -2.21 -3.99 20.54
C ASP A 61 -3.42 -4.90 20.75
N HIS A 62 -4.29 -4.60 21.73
CA HIS A 62 -5.51 -5.38 21.98
C HIS A 62 -6.47 -5.40 20.78
N ALA A 63 -6.70 -4.24 20.15
CA ALA A 63 -7.58 -4.15 18.98
C ALA A 63 -7.00 -4.90 17.76
N LEU A 64 -5.69 -4.76 17.53
CA LEU A 64 -5.00 -5.44 16.43
C LEU A 64 -4.90 -6.95 16.67
N GLU A 65 -4.60 -7.41 17.89
CA GLU A 65 -4.64 -8.84 18.26
C GLU A 65 -6.02 -9.45 17.97
N SER A 66 -7.08 -8.74 18.34
CA SER A 66 -8.44 -9.18 18.07
C SER A 66 -8.73 -9.32 16.58
N ALA A 67 -8.23 -8.38 15.75
CA ALA A 67 -8.46 -8.37 14.31
C ALA A 67 -7.63 -9.41 13.56
N PHE A 68 -6.37 -9.61 13.97
CA PHE A 68 -5.46 -10.58 13.35
C PHE A 68 -5.61 -12.00 13.91
N GLY A 69 -6.14 -12.14 15.14
CA GLY A 69 -6.31 -13.42 15.82
C GLY A 69 -5.02 -13.98 16.41
N SER A 70 -3.98 -13.17 16.54
CA SER A 70 -2.68 -13.56 17.11
C SER A 70 -1.98 -12.39 17.77
N ALA A 71 -1.21 -12.69 18.81
CA ALA A 71 -0.35 -11.71 19.47
C ALA A 71 0.78 -11.23 18.51
N PRO A 72 1.26 -9.99 18.68
CA PRO A 72 2.33 -9.45 17.85
C PRO A 72 3.71 -10.04 18.20
N ASN A 73 4.61 -9.99 17.23
CA ASN A 73 6.04 -10.01 17.53
C ASN A 73 6.49 -8.62 17.94
N THR A 74 7.14 -8.48 19.10
CA THR A 74 7.58 -7.18 19.60
C THR A 74 9.09 -7.01 19.46
N THR A 75 9.51 -5.81 19.09
CA THR A 75 10.92 -5.42 19.01
C THR A 75 11.11 -4.02 19.57
N ARG A 76 12.38 -3.66 19.86
CA ARG A 76 12.77 -2.33 20.32
C ARG A 76 13.99 -1.85 19.53
N ASN A 77 14.01 -0.56 19.23
CA ASN A 77 15.16 0.11 18.64
C ASN A 77 15.47 1.39 19.45
N ASP A 78 16.61 1.39 20.13
CA ASP A 78 17.07 2.52 20.94
C ASP A 78 17.85 3.57 20.12
N GLU A 79 18.22 3.24 18.86
CA GLU A 79 19.01 4.10 17.96
C GLU A 79 18.15 4.79 16.90
N CYS A 80 16.84 4.80 17.03
CA CYS A 80 15.96 5.49 16.12
C CYS A 80 16.21 7.01 16.18
N GLY A 81 16.30 7.67 15.03
CA GLY A 81 16.59 9.11 14.96
C GLY A 81 15.56 10.00 15.69
N ALA A 82 14.35 9.50 15.88
CA ALA A 82 13.29 10.17 16.65
C ALA A 82 13.34 9.87 18.17
N GLY A 83 14.35 9.12 18.63
CA GLY A 83 14.43 8.58 19.99
C GLY A 83 14.06 7.09 20.04
N PRO A 84 14.21 6.45 21.22
CA PRO A 84 13.87 5.04 21.39
C PRO A 84 12.43 4.74 20.96
N MET A 85 12.24 3.65 20.22
CA MET A 85 10.93 3.18 19.76
C MET A 85 10.74 1.70 20.06
N GLU A 86 9.52 1.33 20.37
CA GLU A 86 9.06 -0.04 20.45
C GLU A 86 8.11 -0.34 19.29
N PHE A 87 8.09 -1.60 18.84
CA PHE A 87 7.30 -2.00 17.69
C PHE A 87 6.52 -3.28 17.99
N SER A 88 5.29 -3.33 17.48
CA SER A 88 4.47 -4.53 17.41
C SER A 88 4.20 -4.89 15.95
N GLN A 89 4.55 -6.13 15.54
CA GLN A 89 4.37 -6.62 14.18
C GLN A 89 3.16 -7.54 14.09
N PHE A 90 2.19 -7.17 13.24
CA PHE A 90 0.97 -7.92 12.94
C PHE A 90 0.90 -8.23 11.44
N GLY A 91 1.38 -9.40 11.03
CA GLY A 91 1.46 -9.72 9.60
C GLY A 91 2.23 -8.67 8.81
N PRO A 92 1.62 -8.00 7.81
CA PRO A 92 2.29 -6.96 7.02
C PRO A 92 2.40 -5.61 7.73
N LEU A 93 1.66 -5.40 8.83
CA LEU A 93 1.60 -4.14 9.55
C LEU A 93 2.55 -4.14 10.75
N GLN A 94 3.45 -3.16 10.78
CA GLN A 94 4.25 -2.82 11.95
C GLN A 94 3.73 -1.50 12.54
N VAL A 95 3.40 -1.49 13.82
CA VAL A 95 3.06 -0.27 14.56
C VAL A 95 4.21 0.12 15.47
N GLY A 96 4.54 1.40 15.48
CA GLY A 96 5.61 1.99 16.26
C GLY A 96 5.07 2.83 17.42
N TYR A 97 5.73 2.68 18.57
CA TYR A 97 5.35 3.37 19.81
C TYR A 97 6.51 4.18 20.36
N GLN A 98 6.18 5.37 20.88
CA GLN A 98 7.05 6.17 21.72
C GLN A 98 6.30 6.50 23.03
N ASP A 99 6.94 6.36 24.18
CA ASP A 99 6.34 6.60 25.48
C ASP A 99 5.00 5.85 25.67
N ASP A 100 4.96 4.57 25.26
CA ASP A 100 3.77 3.70 25.27
C ASP A 100 2.57 4.25 24.48
N LYS A 101 2.79 5.11 23.49
CA LYS A 101 1.75 5.67 22.63
C LYS A 101 2.04 5.39 21.16
N LEU A 102 0.99 5.13 20.41
CA LEU A 102 1.06 5.00 18.96
C LEU A 102 1.70 6.25 18.35
N ALA A 103 2.82 6.08 17.67
CA ALA A 103 3.58 7.18 17.07
C ALA A 103 3.64 7.09 15.55
N GLY A 104 3.57 5.90 14.99
CA GLY A 104 3.62 5.68 13.54
C GLY A 104 3.33 4.24 13.17
N TRP A 105 3.24 3.99 11.88
CA TRP A 105 3.08 2.64 11.33
C TRP A 105 3.86 2.49 10.02
N PHE A 106 4.20 1.24 9.72
CA PHE A 106 4.72 0.79 8.43
C PHE A 106 3.89 -0.40 7.94
N LEU A 107 3.46 -0.34 6.69
CA LEU A 107 2.74 -1.40 6.00
C LEU A 107 3.57 -1.93 4.85
N GLY A 108 3.99 -3.19 4.94
CA GLY A 108 4.64 -3.93 3.85
C GLY A 108 3.63 -4.69 2.99
N ARG A 109 4.14 -5.47 2.03
CA ARG A 109 3.32 -6.36 1.19
C ARG A 109 2.61 -7.41 2.04
N GLY A 110 1.31 -7.62 1.80
CA GLY A 110 0.52 -8.63 2.52
C GLY A 110 -0.98 -8.39 2.36
N GLN A 111 -1.77 -9.19 3.05
CA GLN A 111 -3.23 -9.16 2.94
C GLN A 111 -3.87 -8.65 4.24
N GLY A 112 -5.09 -8.14 4.11
CA GLY A 112 -5.94 -7.76 5.23
C GLY A 112 -5.70 -6.36 5.80
N VAL A 113 -4.73 -5.61 5.27
CA VAL A 113 -4.47 -4.21 5.65
C VAL A 113 -4.38 -3.36 4.39
N VAL A 114 -5.07 -2.22 4.40
CA VAL A 114 -5.03 -1.23 3.31
C VAL A 114 -5.04 0.18 3.91
N THR A 115 -4.72 1.19 3.12
CA THR A 115 -4.94 2.58 3.53
C THR A 115 -6.41 2.96 3.41
N SER A 116 -6.83 4.04 4.04
CA SER A 116 -8.16 4.64 3.88
C SER A 116 -8.47 5.03 2.43
N ASP A 117 -7.43 5.22 1.62
CA ASP A 117 -7.54 5.48 0.17
C ASP A 117 -7.63 4.20 -0.67
N GLY A 118 -7.59 3.02 -0.06
CA GLY A 118 -7.57 1.73 -0.75
C GLY A 118 -6.21 1.30 -1.31
N VAL A 119 -5.14 2.04 -1.01
CA VAL A 119 -3.79 1.69 -1.48
C VAL A 119 -3.23 0.53 -0.68
N ALA A 120 -2.73 -0.49 -1.36
CA ALA A 120 -2.16 -1.70 -0.74
C ALA A 120 -0.81 -2.06 -1.39
N PRO A 121 0.27 -2.21 -0.59
CA PRO A 121 1.56 -2.66 -1.11
C PRO A 121 1.49 -4.04 -1.77
N GLY A 122 2.14 -4.17 -2.94
CA GLY A 122 2.14 -5.38 -3.76
C GLY A 122 0.92 -5.52 -4.68
N ILE A 123 -0.08 -4.63 -4.56
CA ILE A 123 -1.31 -4.63 -5.38
C ILE A 123 -1.41 -3.33 -6.17
N THR A 124 -1.24 -2.19 -5.51
CA THR A 124 -1.33 -0.86 -6.13
C THR A 124 -0.01 -0.49 -6.80
N SER A 125 -0.07 0.06 -8.02
CA SER A 125 1.08 0.65 -8.68
C SER A 125 1.21 2.15 -8.37
N LEU A 126 2.44 2.66 -8.41
CA LEU A 126 2.71 4.10 -8.27
C LEU A 126 2.05 4.91 -9.40
N GLU A 127 2.00 4.34 -10.61
CA GLU A 127 1.34 4.97 -11.75
C GLU A 127 -0.16 5.13 -11.52
N SER A 128 -0.84 4.07 -11.05
CA SER A 128 -2.27 4.15 -10.70
C SER A 128 -2.52 5.19 -9.60
N LEU A 129 -1.66 5.23 -8.58
CA LEU A 129 -1.77 6.21 -7.50
C LEU A 129 -1.62 7.66 -8.02
N LYS A 130 -0.69 7.90 -8.97
CA LYS A 130 -0.49 9.23 -9.60
C LYS A 130 -1.72 9.72 -10.38
N LEU A 131 -2.58 8.83 -10.86
CA LEU A 131 -3.82 9.21 -11.55
C LEU A 131 -4.88 9.74 -10.57
N GLU A 132 -4.84 9.30 -9.33
CA GLU A 132 -5.87 9.60 -8.33
C GLU A 132 -5.43 10.60 -7.26
N ARG A 133 -4.13 10.71 -7.01
CA ARG A 133 -3.55 11.53 -5.94
C ARG A 133 -2.38 12.36 -6.42
N GLN A 134 -2.14 13.45 -5.72
CA GLN A 134 -0.91 14.22 -5.91
C GLN A 134 0.26 13.45 -5.25
N VAL A 135 1.11 12.89 -6.07
CA VAL A 135 2.31 12.15 -5.65
C VAL A 135 3.54 13.02 -5.91
N GLN A 136 4.43 13.09 -4.92
CA GLN A 136 5.75 13.68 -5.03
C GLN A 136 6.79 12.58 -4.86
N GLU A 137 7.56 12.31 -5.90
CA GLU A 137 8.74 11.45 -5.80
C GLU A 137 9.86 12.22 -5.10
N LEU A 138 10.57 11.54 -4.21
CA LEU A 138 11.60 12.17 -3.37
C LEU A 138 12.98 11.73 -3.85
N ASP A 139 13.90 12.69 -3.91
CA ASP A 139 15.32 12.42 -4.16
C ASP A 139 16.05 12.24 -2.82
N THR A 140 16.03 11.01 -2.31
CA THR A 140 16.61 10.62 -1.03
C THR A 140 17.58 9.46 -1.20
N THR A 141 18.16 8.97 -0.10
CA THR A 141 19.01 7.78 -0.10
C THR A 141 18.20 6.47 -0.15
N LEU A 142 16.87 6.55 -0.07
CA LEU A 142 15.97 5.41 -0.15
C LEU A 142 15.37 5.34 -1.57
N ASP A 143 15.76 4.33 -2.33
CA ASP A 143 15.30 4.16 -3.70
C ASP A 143 13.78 4.04 -3.77
N GLY A 144 13.17 4.75 -4.75
CA GLY A 144 11.73 4.70 -5.00
C GLY A 144 10.88 5.36 -3.91
N GLU A 145 11.46 6.20 -3.05
CA GLU A 145 10.70 6.91 -2.02
C GLU A 145 9.80 7.97 -2.66
N PHE A 146 8.55 8.03 -2.23
CA PHE A 146 7.58 9.04 -2.62
C PHE A 146 6.68 9.44 -1.45
N GLN A 147 5.95 10.53 -1.62
CA GLN A 147 4.91 10.97 -0.69
C GLN A 147 3.63 11.30 -1.45
N TYR A 148 2.50 11.11 -0.79
CA TYR A 148 1.22 11.60 -1.28
C TYR A 148 0.33 12.08 -0.13
N THR A 149 -0.62 12.96 -0.48
CA THR A 149 -1.64 13.42 0.47
C THR A 149 -2.81 12.45 0.43
N SER A 150 -3.10 11.81 1.57
CA SER A 150 -4.25 10.91 1.73
C SER A 150 -5.58 11.67 1.75
N ALA A 151 -6.69 10.95 1.56
CA ALA A 151 -8.04 11.52 1.67
C ALA A 151 -8.32 12.18 3.04
N ASP A 152 -7.63 11.73 4.09
CA ASP A 152 -7.73 12.26 5.45
C ASP A 152 -6.84 13.48 5.72
N TYR A 153 -6.34 14.13 4.67
CA TYR A 153 -5.49 15.33 4.71
C TYR A 153 -4.18 15.17 5.48
N GLY A 154 -3.60 13.99 5.46
CA GLY A 154 -2.27 13.74 6.02
C GLY A 154 -1.32 13.22 4.95
N THR A 155 -0.03 13.16 5.29
CA THR A 155 1.00 12.64 4.39
C THR A 155 1.28 11.18 4.68
N ILE A 156 1.26 10.36 3.63
CA ILE A 156 1.75 8.98 3.64
C ILE A 156 3.01 8.95 2.79
N THR A 157 4.09 8.40 3.36
CA THR A 157 5.33 8.09 2.64
C THR A 157 5.23 6.68 2.09
N GLY A 158 5.67 6.48 0.86
CA GLY A 158 5.68 5.18 0.21
C GLY A 158 7.01 4.86 -0.43
N PHE A 159 7.19 3.59 -0.75
CA PHE A 159 8.34 3.04 -1.47
C PHE A 159 7.83 2.21 -2.64
N ALA A 160 8.46 2.36 -3.79
CA ALA A 160 8.13 1.59 -4.99
C ALA A 160 9.38 0.92 -5.57
N ASP A 161 9.19 -0.28 -6.11
CA ASP A 161 10.21 -0.95 -6.89
C ASP A 161 10.42 -0.23 -8.25
N PRO A 162 11.52 -0.51 -8.98
CA PRO A 162 11.76 0.07 -10.31
C PRO A 162 10.68 -0.24 -11.35
N ASP A 163 9.88 -1.28 -11.17
CA ASP A 163 8.72 -1.62 -12.00
C ASP A 163 7.46 -0.81 -11.66
N GLY A 164 7.54 0.06 -10.65
CA GLY A 164 6.44 0.89 -10.19
C GLY A 164 5.48 0.22 -9.19
N THR A 165 5.76 -1.02 -8.76
CA THR A 165 4.95 -1.68 -7.72
C THR A 165 5.23 -1.04 -6.36
N ILE A 166 4.21 -0.56 -5.66
CA ILE A 166 4.35 -0.05 -4.28
C ILE A 166 4.70 -1.21 -3.35
N THR A 167 5.80 -1.08 -2.61
CA THR A 167 6.35 -2.13 -1.75
C THR A 167 6.12 -1.89 -0.27
N GLY A 168 5.97 -0.63 0.11
CA GLY A 168 5.75 -0.23 1.49
C GLY A 168 5.12 1.13 1.60
N LEU A 169 4.37 1.35 2.68
CA LEU A 169 3.74 2.63 3.04
C LEU A 169 3.99 2.90 4.51
N ALA A 170 4.07 4.17 4.88
CA ALA A 170 4.30 4.57 6.26
C ALA A 170 3.66 5.92 6.57
N ALA A 171 3.26 6.12 7.83
CA ALA A 171 2.88 7.43 8.33
C ALA A 171 3.28 7.61 9.81
N GLY A 172 3.35 8.86 10.24
CA GLY A 172 3.81 9.21 11.57
C GLY A 172 5.32 9.09 11.74
N VAL A 173 5.76 8.79 12.94
CA VAL A 173 7.17 8.59 13.28
C VAL A 173 7.61 7.21 12.81
N THR A 174 8.60 7.18 11.93
CA THR A 174 9.21 5.96 11.41
C THR A 174 10.70 5.96 11.68
N CYS A 175 11.29 4.75 11.80
CA CYS A 175 12.69 4.57 12.09
C CYS A 175 13.47 4.20 10.81
N PHE A 176 13.35 5.04 9.77
CA PHE A 176 14.18 4.91 8.57
C PHE A 176 15.46 5.70 8.73
N PHE A 177 16.61 5.06 8.45
CA PHE A 177 17.89 5.77 8.35
C PHE A 177 17.98 6.39 6.95
N ARG A 178 18.06 7.70 6.92
CA ARG A 178 18.24 8.49 5.69
C ARG A 178 19.64 9.06 5.62
#